data_cc920030297f675b4f93468c28dfbee4
#
_entry.id   cc920030297f675b4f93468c28dfbee4
#
_cell.length_a   1.000
_cell.length_b   1.000
_cell.length_c   1.000
_cell.angle_alpha   90.00
_cell.angle_beta   90.00
_cell.angle_gamma   90.00
#
_symmetry.space_group_name_H-M   'P 1'
#
loop_
_entity.id
_entity.type
_entity.pdbx_description
1 polymer ?
#
loop_
_entity_poly.entity_id
_entity_poly.type
_entity_poly.pdbx_seq_one_letter_code
_entity_poly.pdbx_strand_id
1 'polypeptide(L)'
;PYNARNHEYFSEDAVLTAGQGAAIIEAGHEYGVLIAPKHLAFNDTEINRTGIAEFMTEQAARENELRGVQSCIEDANALAVMTTYNRVGCVTSNAHTGLLLNIVRKEWGFKGLMSEDFIQDPTYTKIRMAVHNGVTMTCNTGDNTMAAVEAVWPYWSVENASKSEELLTDLKQAMLYQNYACLLYTSDAADDL
;
A
#
# COMPACT_ATOMS: atom_id res chain seq x y z
N PRO A 1 -10.98 -18.41 -4.35
CA PRO A 1 -11.73 -17.65 -3.36
C PRO A 1 -13.09 -17.18 -3.87
N TYR A 2 -14.01 -16.93 -2.96
CA TYR A 2 -15.36 -16.47 -3.31
C TYR A 2 -15.48 -14.94 -3.29
N ASN A 3 -14.36 -14.23 -3.50
CA ASN A 3 -14.32 -12.77 -3.36
C ASN A 3 -14.88 -11.98 -4.56
N ALA A 4 -15.31 -12.65 -5.63
CA ALA A 4 -15.82 -12.06 -6.88
C ALA A 4 -14.76 -11.35 -7.76
N ARG A 5 -13.50 -11.30 -7.37
CA ARG A 5 -12.37 -10.71 -8.14
C ARG A 5 -11.25 -11.73 -8.40
N ASN A 6 -11.60 -13.00 -8.51
CA ASN A 6 -10.64 -14.10 -8.69
C ASN A 6 -9.73 -13.94 -9.91
N HIS A 7 -10.21 -13.24 -10.95
CA HIS A 7 -9.44 -12.93 -12.15
C HIS A 7 -8.27 -11.94 -11.93
N GLU A 8 -8.20 -11.33 -10.74
CA GLU A 8 -7.13 -10.42 -10.35
C GLU A 8 -6.07 -11.07 -9.43
N TYR A 9 -6.29 -12.32 -9.03
CA TYR A 9 -5.45 -13.04 -8.08
C TYR A 9 -4.92 -14.34 -8.68
N PHE A 10 -3.70 -14.72 -8.29
CA PHE A 10 -3.05 -15.90 -8.83
C PHE A 10 -3.61 -17.20 -8.26
N SER A 11 -3.75 -17.30 -6.94
CA SER A 11 -4.15 -18.52 -6.26
C SER A 11 -4.65 -18.25 -4.83
N GLU A 12 -5.34 -19.23 -4.26
CA GLU A 12 -5.57 -19.33 -2.80
C GLU A 12 -4.36 -19.90 -2.06
N ASP A 13 -3.45 -20.56 -2.77
CA ASP A 13 -2.21 -21.08 -2.21
C ASP A 13 -1.19 -19.94 -2.07
N ALA A 14 -0.79 -19.68 -0.83
CA ALA A 14 0.11 -18.57 -0.51
C ALA A 14 1.51 -18.76 -1.13
N VAL A 15 2.01 -19.99 -1.23
CA VAL A 15 3.33 -20.29 -1.80
C VAL A 15 3.31 -20.12 -3.32
N LEU A 16 2.26 -20.60 -3.97
CA LEU A 16 2.08 -20.43 -5.41
C LEU A 16 1.93 -18.94 -5.77
N THR A 17 1.13 -18.21 -5.01
CA THR A 17 0.95 -16.75 -5.19
C THR A 17 2.28 -16.00 -4.98
N ALA A 18 3.05 -16.36 -3.97
CA ALA A 18 4.36 -15.78 -3.70
C ALA A 18 5.32 -15.96 -4.89
N GLY A 19 5.46 -17.18 -5.40
CA GLY A 19 6.34 -17.48 -6.53
C GLY A 19 5.92 -16.79 -7.82
N GLN A 20 4.64 -16.79 -8.14
CA GLN A 20 4.12 -16.11 -9.35
C GLN A 20 4.23 -14.59 -9.24
N GLY A 21 3.93 -14.02 -8.08
CA GLY A 21 4.06 -12.59 -7.83
C GLY A 21 5.50 -12.12 -7.96
N ALA A 22 6.44 -12.82 -7.33
CA ALA A 22 7.87 -12.50 -7.42
C ALA A 22 8.38 -12.55 -8.86
N ALA A 23 8.06 -13.62 -9.60
CA ALA A 23 8.49 -13.77 -10.99
C ALA A 23 7.98 -12.64 -11.91
N ILE A 24 6.75 -12.15 -11.69
CA ILE A 24 6.21 -11.02 -12.47
C ILE A 24 6.92 -9.72 -12.09
N ILE A 25 7.24 -9.49 -10.82
CA ILE A 25 8.01 -8.31 -10.39
C ILE A 25 9.40 -8.32 -11.05
N GLU A 26 10.12 -9.43 -10.97
CA GLU A 26 11.44 -9.60 -11.60
C GLU A 26 11.39 -9.32 -13.11
N ALA A 27 10.45 -9.94 -13.81
CA ALA A 27 10.26 -9.71 -15.24
C ALA A 27 9.91 -8.24 -15.54
N GLY A 28 9.10 -7.58 -14.71
CA GLY A 28 8.80 -6.16 -14.84
C GLY A 28 10.04 -5.29 -14.74
N HIS A 29 10.94 -5.60 -13.82
CA HIS A 29 12.21 -4.88 -13.64
C HIS A 29 13.10 -4.98 -14.88
N GLU A 30 13.21 -6.14 -15.52
CA GLU A 30 13.98 -6.33 -16.75
C GLU A 30 13.52 -5.41 -17.89
N TYR A 31 12.24 -5.04 -17.90
CA TYR A 31 11.66 -4.16 -18.94
C TYR A 31 11.45 -2.72 -18.44
N GLY A 32 11.98 -2.36 -17.30
CA GLY A 32 11.77 -1.03 -16.73
C GLY A 32 10.28 -0.75 -16.43
N VAL A 33 9.52 -1.73 -15.95
CA VAL A 33 8.10 -1.59 -15.58
C VAL A 33 7.94 -1.73 -14.09
N LEU A 34 7.45 -0.68 -13.43
CA LEU A 34 7.12 -0.70 -12.02
C LEU A 34 5.79 -1.42 -11.82
N ILE A 35 5.83 -2.58 -11.15
CA ILE A 35 4.66 -3.41 -10.87
C ILE A 35 4.31 -3.30 -9.39
N ALA A 36 3.03 -3.05 -9.10
CA ALA A 36 2.50 -2.93 -7.75
C ALA A 36 1.61 -4.14 -7.41
N PRO A 37 2.07 -5.12 -6.63
CA PRO A 37 1.21 -6.18 -6.14
C PRO A 37 0.09 -5.60 -5.27
N LYS A 38 -1.08 -6.22 -5.38
CA LYS A 38 -2.31 -5.79 -4.69
C LYS A 38 -3.19 -7.00 -4.33
N HIS A 39 -4.10 -6.86 -3.41
CA HIS A 39 -4.24 -5.74 -2.49
C HIS A 39 -3.63 -6.11 -1.15
N LEU A 40 -2.97 -5.18 -0.52
CA LEU A 40 -2.36 -5.35 0.81
C LEU A 40 -3.31 -4.78 1.87
N ALA A 41 -4.02 -5.61 2.62
CA ALA A 41 -4.25 -7.05 2.52
C ALA A 41 -5.70 -7.35 2.94
N PHE A 42 -6.09 -8.64 2.92
CA PHE A 42 -7.38 -9.09 3.43
C PHE A 42 -8.58 -8.68 2.57
N ASN A 43 -8.46 -8.68 1.26
CA ASN A 43 -9.59 -8.47 0.37
C ASN A 43 -10.28 -9.78 -0.01
N ASP A 44 -10.83 -10.50 0.98
CA ASP A 44 -11.41 -11.82 0.83
C ASP A 44 -12.85 -11.80 0.33
N THR A 45 -13.51 -10.66 0.38
CA THR A 45 -14.87 -10.49 -0.16
C THR A 45 -15.14 -9.07 -0.65
N GLU A 46 -15.81 -8.97 -1.79
CA GLU A 46 -16.28 -7.71 -2.35
C GLU A 46 -17.64 -7.28 -1.78
N ILE A 47 -18.44 -8.24 -1.28
CA ILE A 47 -19.77 -7.94 -0.74
C ILE A 47 -19.61 -7.14 0.55
N ASN A 48 -20.08 -5.89 0.53
CA ASN A 48 -20.01 -4.97 1.67
C ASN A 48 -18.59 -4.77 2.23
N ARG A 49 -17.57 -4.79 1.37
CA ARG A 49 -16.13 -4.76 1.78
C ARG A 49 -15.75 -3.56 2.66
N THR A 50 -16.44 -2.43 2.52
CA THR A 50 -16.24 -1.26 3.39
C THR A 50 -16.97 -1.35 4.72
N GLY A 51 -17.93 -2.26 4.84
CA GLY A 51 -18.73 -2.50 6.05
C GLY A 51 -18.24 -3.63 6.93
N ILE A 52 -17.41 -4.54 6.39
CA ILE A 52 -16.90 -5.69 7.13
C ILE A 52 -15.58 -5.41 7.82
N ALA A 53 -15.26 -6.25 8.80
CA ALA A 53 -13.97 -6.28 9.50
C ALA A 53 -13.48 -7.73 9.54
N GLU A 54 -12.26 -7.97 9.12
CA GLU A 54 -11.69 -9.30 9.02
C GLU A 54 -10.75 -9.57 10.19
N PHE A 55 -10.97 -10.69 10.86
CA PHE A 55 -10.22 -11.11 12.04
C PHE A 55 -9.58 -12.46 11.80
N MET A 56 -8.29 -12.54 12.06
CA MET A 56 -7.55 -13.80 12.06
C MET A 56 -6.40 -13.71 13.05
N THR A 57 -5.77 -14.85 13.32
CA THR A 57 -4.54 -14.85 14.12
C THR A 57 -3.38 -14.25 13.29
N GLU A 58 -2.40 -13.67 13.96
CA GLU A 58 -1.22 -13.13 13.26
C GLU A 58 -0.50 -14.20 12.47
N GLN A 59 -0.43 -15.43 12.99
CA GLN A 59 0.14 -16.57 12.27
C GLN A 59 -0.60 -16.82 10.94
N ALA A 60 -1.93 -16.91 10.96
CA ALA A 60 -2.71 -17.12 9.76
C ALA A 60 -2.55 -15.98 8.76
N ALA A 61 -2.53 -14.74 9.25
CA ALA A 61 -2.29 -13.57 8.42
C ALA A 61 -0.94 -13.64 7.70
N ARG A 62 0.14 -13.96 8.41
CA ARG A 62 1.50 -14.04 7.85
C ARG A 62 1.69 -15.21 6.89
N GLU A 63 1.14 -16.37 7.22
CA GLU A 63 1.31 -17.60 6.43
C GLU A 63 0.46 -17.59 5.15
N ASN A 64 -0.69 -16.92 5.15
CA ASN A 64 -1.61 -16.89 4.01
C ASN A 64 -1.70 -15.52 3.36
N GLU A 65 -2.33 -14.53 4.01
CA GLU A 65 -2.74 -13.28 3.37
C GLU A 65 -1.58 -12.36 3.01
N LEU A 66 -0.55 -12.35 3.83
CA LEU A 66 0.60 -11.46 3.66
C LEU A 66 1.73 -12.08 2.85
N ARG A 67 1.80 -13.41 2.77
CA ARG A 67 2.94 -14.13 2.17
C ARG A 67 3.19 -13.75 0.72
N GLY A 68 2.12 -13.57 -0.07
CA GLY A 68 2.25 -13.19 -1.49
C GLY A 68 2.94 -11.84 -1.67
N VAL A 69 2.50 -10.82 -0.94
CA VAL A 69 3.09 -9.47 -1.02
C VAL A 69 4.47 -9.43 -0.36
N GLN A 70 4.66 -10.16 0.74
CA GLN A 70 5.96 -10.28 1.39
C GLN A 70 7.01 -10.79 0.41
N SER A 71 6.74 -11.86 -0.32
CA SER A 71 7.67 -12.41 -1.32
C SER A 71 7.96 -11.43 -2.45
N CYS A 72 6.96 -10.70 -2.93
CA CYS A 72 7.19 -9.65 -3.91
C CYS A 72 8.18 -8.59 -3.40
N ILE A 73 8.13 -8.26 -2.12
CA ILE A 73 9.02 -7.26 -1.50
C ILE A 73 10.41 -7.83 -1.20
N GLU A 74 10.47 -8.95 -0.47
CA GLU A 74 11.73 -9.48 0.07
C GLU A 74 12.51 -10.30 -0.96
N ASP A 75 11.83 -11.11 -1.79
CA ASP A 75 12.47 -11.99 -2.74
C ASP A 75 12.69 -11.30 -4.11
N ALA A 76 11.76 -10.44 -4.56
CA ALA A 76 11.80 -9.80 -5.87
C ALA A 76 12.02 -8.27 -5.83
N ASN A 77 12.26 -7.69 -4.66
CA ASN A 77 12.53 -6.27 -4.50
C ASN A 77 11.47 -5.34 -5.14
N ALA A 78 10.19 -5.65 -4.93
CA ALA A 78 9.11 -4.81 -5.44
C ALA A 78 9.28 -3.34 -5.01
N LEU A 79 9.11 -2.42 -5.95
CA LEU A 79 9.25 -0.98 -5.72
C LEU A 79 7.90 -0.27 -5.56
N ALA A 80 6.80 -1.00 -5.65
CA ALA A 80 5.46 -0.47 -5.42
C ALA A 80 4.57 -1.52 -4.76
N VAL A 81 3.55 -1.09 -4.02
CA VAL A 81 2.44 -1.92 -3.51
C VAL A 81 1.16 -1.10 -3.47
N MET A 82 -0.01 -1.74 -3.47
CA MET A 82 -1.30 -1.08 -3.31
C MET A 82 -2.03 -1.64 -2.09
N THR A 83 -2.55 -0.75 -1.24
CA THR A 83 -3.39 -1.12 -0.09
C THR A 83 -4.81 -1.50 -0.52
N THR A 84 -5.62 -1.95 0.42
CA THR A 84 -7.01 -2.37 0.17
C THR A 84 -8.03 -1.51 0.90
N TYR A 85 -9.31 -1.63 0.51
CA TYR A 85 -10.43 -1.02 1.23
C TYR A 85 -10.78 -1.71 2.54
N ASN A 86 -10.49 -2.99 2.66
CA ASN A 86 -10.92 -3.80 3.79
C ASN A 86 -10.36 -3.30 5.11
N ARG A 87 -11.01 -3.68 6.20
CA ARG A 87 -10.47 -3.52 7.55
C ARG A 87 -9.73 -4.76 7.98
N VAL A 88 -8.52 -4.54 8.48
CA VAL A 88 -7.77 -5.54 9.23
C VAL A 88 -8.16 -5.37 10.70
N GLY A 89 -8.91 -6.31 11.25
CA GLY A 89 -9.64 -6.07 12.48
C GLY A 89 -10.62 -4.90 12.31
N CYS A 90 -10.57 -3.92 13.20
CA CYS A 90 -11.46 -2.76 13.15
C CYS A 90 -10.88 -1.55 12.41
N VAL A 91 -9.68 -1.65 11.83
CA VAL A 91 -8.95 -0.51 11.24
C VAL A 91 -8.82 -0.71 9.73
N THR A 92 -9.11 0.32 8.94
CA THR A 92 -8.90 0.29 7.50
C THR A 92 -7.43 0.02 7.18
N SER A 93 -7.16 -0.78 6.14
CA SER A 93 -5.80 -1.20 5.80
C SER A 93 -4.83 -0.02 5.71
N ASN A 94 -5.19 1.04 5.01
CA ASN A 94 -4.35 2.24 4.85
C ASN A 94 -4.04 2.97 6.17
N ALA A 95 -4.90 2.85 7.18
CA ALA A 95 -4.71 3.44 8.51
C ALA A 95 -4.08 2.48 9.53
N HIS A 96 -3.78 1.23 9.14
CA HIS A 96 -3.34 0.18 10.04
C HIS A 96 -1.83 0.23 10.31
N THR A 97 -1.44 0.92 11.38
CA THR A 97 -0.02 1.09 11.76
C THR A 97 0.72 -0.24 11.95
N GLY A 98 0.07 -1.24 12.57
CA GLY A 98 0.66 -2.57 12.75
C GLY A 98 1.02 -3.24 11.43
N LEU A 99 0.16 -3.13 10.43
CA LEU A 99 0.39 -3.71 9.11
C LEU A 99 1.39 -2.87 8.30
N LEU A 100 1.06 -1.62 8.00
CA LEU A 100 1.82 -0.85 7.01
C LEU A 100 3.15 -0.34 7.57
N LEU A 101 3.16 0.24 8.77
CA LEU A 101 4.38 0.80 9.31
C LEU A 101 5.27 -0.27 9.97
N ASN A 102 4.69 -1.14 10.82
CA ASN A 102 5.53 -2.07 11.58
C ASN A 102 5.94 -3.28 10.75
N ILE A 103 5.01 -3.94 10.05
CA ILE A 103 5.34 -5.10 9.23
C ILE A 103 5.98 -4.67 7.90
N VAL A 104 5.25 -3.95 7.06
CA VAL A 104 5.70 -3.67 5.69
C VAL A 104 6.91 -2.74 5.65
N ARG A 105 6.86 -1.60 6.32
CA ARG A 105 7.96 -0.62 6.26
C ARG A 105 9.17 -1.03 7.11
N LYS A 106 8.95 -1.50 8.35
CA LYS A 106 10.06 -1.78 9.27
C LYS A 106 10.56 -3.20 9.20
N GLU A 107 9.67 -4.19 9.28
CA GLU A 107 10.08 -5.60 9.32
C GLU A 107 10.54 -6.09 7.94
N TRP A 108 9.75 -5.88 6.89
CA TRP A 108 10.12 -6.26 5.51
C TRP A 108 11.05 -5.24 4.83
N GLY A 109 11.28 -4.09 5.44
CA GLY A 109 12.19 -3.07 4.92
C GLY A 109 11.72 -2.38 3.64
N PHE A 110 10.42 -2.42 3.31
CA PHE A 110 9.89 -1.85 2.09
C PHE A 110 10.11 -0.34 2.01
N LYS A 111 10.84 0.11 0.99
CA LYS A 111 11.18 1.52 0.76
C LYS A 111 10.50 2.13 -0.46
N GLY A 112 9.71 1.33 -1.18
CA GLY A 112 9.07 1.75 -2.43
C GLY A 112 7.80 2.58 -2.25
N LEU A 113 7.15 2.85 -3.36
CA LEU A 113 5.88 3.54 -3.46
C LEU A 113 4.75 2.68 -2.87
N MET A 114 3.91 3.27 -2.03
CA MET A 114 2.71 2.63 -1.53
C MET A 114 1.50 3.48 -1.90
N SER A 115 0.66 2.95 -2.78
CA SER A 115 -0.59 3.62 -3.17
C SER A 115 -1.77 3.12 -2.34
N GLU A 116 -2.75 3.98 -2.16
CA GLU A 116 -4.08 3.55 -1.73
C GLU A 116 -4.84 2.98 -2.92
N ASP A 117 -5.83 2.12 -2.66
CA ASP A 117 -6.90 1.86 -3.62
C ASP A 117 -7.78 3.13 -3.77
N PHE A 118 -8.72 3.17 -4.71
CA PHE A 118 -9.52 4.37 -4.95
C PHE A 118 -10.22 4.88 -3.70
N ILE A 119 -10.11 6.19 -3.45
CA ILE A 119 -10.85 6.84 -2.36
C ILE A 119 -12.30 7.03 -2.80
N GLN A 120 -13.18 6.16 -2.35
CA GLN A 120 -14.62 6.28 -2.62
C GLN A 120 -15.32 7.18 -1.61
N ASP A 121 -14.85 7.18 -0.37
CA ASP A 121 -15.40 7.97 0.73
C ASP A 121 -14.26 8.53 1.58
N PRO A 122 -14.02 9.84 1.56
CA PRO A 122 -12.95 10.46 2.33
C PRO A 122 -13.17 10.37 3.85
N THR A 123 -14.38 10.11 4.31
CA THR A 123 -14.64 9.89 5.74
C THR A 123 -14.22 8.50 6.19
N TYR A 124 -14.24 7.52 5.28
CA TYR A 124 -13.79 6.16 5.50
C TYR A 124 -12.26 6.05 5.42
N THR A 125 -11.66 6.68 4.41
CA THR A 125 -10.22 6.69 4.18
C THR A 125 -9.54 7.68 5.12
N LYS A 126 -8.67 7.19 5.98
CA LYS A 126 -7.97 8.00 7.00
C LYS A 126 -6.65 8.54 6.44
N ILE A 127 -6.69 9.48 5.50
CA ILE A 127 -5.50 10.00 4.78
C ILE A 127 -4.37 10.42 5.73
N ARG A 128 -4.68 11.10 6.84
CA ARG A 128 -3.64 11.49 7.82
C ARG A 128 -2.90 10.26 8.37
N MET A 129 -3.63 9.20 8.70
CA MET A 129 -3.04 7.96 9.19
C MET A 129 -2.34 7.18 8.07
N ALA A 130 -2.87 7.22 6.86
CA ALA A 130 -2.22 6.61 5.71
C ALA A 130 -0.82 7.20 5.47
N VAL A 131 -0.70 8.53 5.45
CA VAL A 131 0.60 9.21 5.33
C VAL A 131 1.54 8.85 6.47
N HIS A 132 1.05 8.83 7.72
CA HIS A 132 1.83 8.40 8.90
C HIS A 132 2.35 6.97 8.74
N ASN A 133 1.56 6.09 8.15
CA ASN A 133 1.93 4.69 7.93
C ASN A 133 2.79 4.48 6.66
N GLY A 134 3.20 5.56 6.00
CA GLY A 134 4.10 5.52 4.85
C GLY A 134 3.41 5.27 3.52
N VAL A 135 2.10 5.49 3.41
CA VAL A 135 1.42 5.60 2.11
C VAL A 135 1.91 6.87 1.42
N THR A 136 2.28 6.76 0.15
CA THR A 136 2.96 7.82 -0.60
C THR A 136 2.10 8.43 -1.68
N MET A 137 1.05 7.73 -2.10
CA MET A 137 0.19 8.15 -3.20
C MET A 137 -1.26 7.76 -2.94
N THR A 138 -2.17 8.70 -3.20
CA THR A 138 -3.59 8.41 -3.25
C THR A 138 -4.00 8.09 -4.68
N CYS A 139 -4.79 7.03 -4.86
CA CYS A 139 -5.36 6.68 -6.15
C CYS A 139 -6.78 7.22 -6.21
N ASN A 140 -7.00 8.32 -6.94
CA ASN A 140 -8.35 8.85 -7.06
C ASN A 140 -8.63 9.59 -8.36
N THR A 141 -9.91 9.66 -8.66
CA THR A 141 -10.48 10.39 -9.77
C THR A 141 -11.16 11.68 -9.26
N GLY A 142 -10.43 12.80 -9.27
CA GLY A 142 -11.05 14.12 -9.19
C GLY A 142 -11.58 14.55 -7.81
N ASP A 143 -12.86 14.81 -7.70
CA ASP A 143 -13.48 15.55 -6.59
C ASP A 143 -13.30 14.96 -5.20
N ASN A 144 -13.25 13.61 -5.10
CA ASN A 144 -13.07 12.96 -3.81
C ASN A 144 -11.67 13.16 -3.21
N THR A 145 -10.62 13.26 -4.04
CA THR A 145 -9.27 13.57 -3.54
C THR A 145 -9.23 14.98 -2.98
N MET A 146 -9.80 15.94 -3.69
CA MET A 146 -9.83 17.31 -3.22
C MET A 146 -10.62 17.45 -1.93
N ALA A 147 -11.79 16.81 -1.82
CA ALA A 147 -12.57 16.79 -0.58
C ALA A 147 -11.78 16.17 0.58
N ALA A 148 -11.04 15.10 0.33
CA ALA A 148 -10.20 14.46 1.35
C ALA A 148 -9.02 15.35 1.75
N VAL A 149 -8.39 16.02 0.79
CA VAL A 149 -7.32 16.99 1.06
C VAL A 149 -7.87 18.21 1.81
N GLU A 150 -9.01 18.75 1.41
CA GLU A 150 -9.67 19.88 2.06
C GLU A 150 -10.07 19.52 3.50
N ALA A 151 -10.53 18.30 3.77
CA ALA A 151 -10.88 17.84 5.11
C ALA A 151 -9.69 17.83 6.07
N VAL A 152 -8.46 17.66 5.57
CA VAL A 152 -7.23 17.67 6.36
C VAL A 152 -6.43 18.96 6.23
N TRP A 153 -6.72 19.79 5.23
CA TRP A 153 -6.02 21.05 4.94
C TRP A 153 -5.92 22.01 6.11
N PRO A 154 -6.94 22.19 6.95
CA PRO A 154 -6.83 23.05 8.13
C PRO A 154 -5.71 22.61 9.08
N TYR A 155 -5.36 21.33 9.07
CA TYR A 155 -4.27 20.77 9.87
C TYR A 155 -2.91 20.86 9.16
N TRP A 156 -2.90 21.13 7.85
CA TRP A 156 -1.71 21.20 7.00
C TRP A 156 -1.28 22.64 6.70
N SER A 157 -1.97 23.64 7.23
CA SER A 157 -1.60 25.02 7.02
C SER A 157 -0.23 25.33 7.65
N VAL A 158 0.51 26.26 7.04
CA VAL A 158 1.82 26.72 7.55
C VAL A 158 1.68 27.26 8.97
N GLU A 159 0.54 27.84 9.32
CA GLU A 159 0.21 28.35 10.65
C GLU A 159 0.12 27.26 11.72
N ASN A 160 -0.26 26.05 11.33
CA ASN A 160 -0.27 24.86 12.17
C ASN A 160 0.99 24.00 12.00
N ALA A 161 1.95 24.38 11.18
CA ALA A 161 3.17 23.60 10.94
C ALA A 161 3.97 23.35 12.24
N SER A 162 3.98 24.29 13.17
CA SER A 162 4.58 24.08 14.49
C SER A 162 3.85 23.07 15.37
N LYS A 163 2.53 22.89 15.10
CA LYS A 163 1.70 21.85 15.72
C LYS A 163 1.66 20.56 14.90
N SER A 164 2.33 20.57 13.73
CA SER A 164 2.32 19.54 12.70
C SER A 164 3.72 19.04 12.36
N GLU A 165 4.69 19.16 13.28
CA GLU A 165 6.07 18.67 13.04
C GLU A 165 6.06 17.18 12.67
N GLU A 166 5.22 16.40 13.34
CA GLU A 166 4.97 15.00 13.01
C GLU A 166 4.47 14.83 11.57
N LEU A 167 3.46 15.61 11.15
CA LEU A 167 2.93 15.55 9.79
C LEU A 167 3.97 15.94 8.75
N LEU A 168 4.76 16.99 8.99
CA LEU A 168 5.85 17.37 8.08
C LEU A 168 6.90 16.29 7.98
N THR A 169 7.21 15.60 9.08
CA THR A 169 8.13 14.47 9.10
C THR A 169 7.58 13.31 8.29
N ASP A 170 6.31 12.95 8.46
CA ASP A 170 5.64 11.90 7.72
C ASP A 170 5.58 12.20 6.22
N LEU A 171 5.26 13.43 5.84
CA LEU A 171 5.23 13.87 4.43
C LEU A 171 6.62 13.81 3.79
N LYS A 172 7.66 14.27 4.50
CA LYS A 172 9.04 14.16 4.02
C LYS A 172 9.43 12.70 3.81
N GLN A 173 9.05 11.82 4.73
CA GLN A 173 9.31 10.39 4.62
C GLN A 173 8.55 9.76 3.45
N ALA A 174 7.29 10.13 3.23
CA ALA A 174 6.51 9.66 2.09
C ALA A 174 7.15 10.09 0.75
N MET A 175 7.61 11.33 0.67
CA MET A 175 8.35 11.82 -0.52
C MET A 175 9.67 11.08 -0.73
N LEU A 176 10.40 10.73 0.33
CA LEU A 176 11.63 9.95 0.22
C LEU A 176 11.35 8.55 -0.34
N TYR A 177 10.30 7.89 0.10
CA TYR A 177 9.89 6.59 -0.44
C TYR A 177 9.49 6.67 -1.92
N GLN A 178 8.71 7.70 -2.29
CA GLN A 178 8.32 7.92 -3.67
C GLN A 178 9.54 8.19 -4.57
N ASN A 179 10.43 9.07 -4.14
CA ASN A 179 11.65 9.39 -4.88
C ASN A 179 12.58 8.18 -5.00
N TYR A 180 12.70 7.36 -3.94
CA TYR A 180 13.49 6.14 -3.98
C TYR A 180 13.00 5.19 -5.08
N ALA A 181 11.70 4.92 -5.14
CA ALA A 181 11.12 4.07 -6.19
C ALA A 181 11.33 4.66 -7.59
N CYS A 182 11.11 5.97 -7.75
CA CYS A 182 11.27 6.65 -9.03
C CYS A 182 12.74 6.68 -9.51
N LEU A 183 13.69 6.95 -8.61
CA LEU A 183 15.11 7.03 -8.97
C LEU A 183 15.70 5.68 -9.33
N LEU A 184 15.38 4.63 -8.58
CA LEU A 184 15.83 3.28 -8.94
C LEU A 184 15.27 2.86 -10.32
N TYR A 185 14.00 3.13 -10.54
CA TYR A 185 13.35 2.83 -11.80
C TYR A 185 13.98 3.57 -12.99
N THR A 186 14.39 4.83 -12.82
CA THR A 186 14.98 5.64 -13.90
C THR A 186 16.48 5.41 -14.07
N SER A 187 17.22 5.02 -13.02
CA SER A 187 18.66 4.77 -13.12
C SER A 187 18.97 3.47 -13.87
N ASP A 188 18.22 2.41 -13.61
CA ASP A 188 18.42 1.13 -14.31
C ASP A 188 18.10 1.23 -15.81
N ALA A 189 17.16 2.11 -16.19
CA ALA A 189 16.84 2.36 -17.61
C ALA A 189 17.87 3.23 -18.34
N ALA A 190 18.75 3.92 -17.61
CA ALA A 190 19.77 4.80 -18.21
C ALA A 190 21.13 4.11 -18.43
N ASP A 191 21.38 3.00 -17.73
CA ASP A 191 22.65 2.26 -17.85
C ASP A 191 22.65 1.28 -19.06
N ASP A 192 21.47 1.02 -19.66
CA ASP A 192 21.29 0.17 -20.84
C ASP A 192 21.21 0.95 -22.19
N LEU A 193 21.41 2.28 -22.19
CA LEU A 193 21.47 3.14 -23.38
C LEU A 193 22.87 3.67 -23.63
#